data_7b3e925d43cccb428adfe526caf1e51c
#
_entry.id   7b3e925d43cccb428adfe526caf1e51c
#
_cell.length_a   1.000
_cell.length_b   1.000
_cell.length_c   1.000
_cell.angle_alpha   90.00
_cell.angle_beta   90.00
_cell.angle_gamma   90.00
#
_symmetry.space_group_name_H-M   'P 1'
#
loop_
_entity.id
_entity.type
_entity.pdbx_description
1 polymer ?
#
loop_
_entity_poly.entity_id
_entity_poly.type
_entity_poly.pdbx_seq_one_letter_code
_entity_poly.pdbx_strand_id
1 'polypeptide(L)'
;MCSMPCTYPAIPKAELSHEERRERRRLRREKQRANNVLRAAKMHKSLKAQKPKQPQPLKRSVYVGCSGWRYWKWRDLFYAGVPQPDWFKHYESVFDTVEINASFYSWPTVANVQAWRRQPRRKDFVYTVKVCELITHIKKFRGTKTLVGDFGMIAHILGERMGCFLFQLPPATATPKAAWQRSRASSIPLSATWPQELVER
;
A
#
# COMPACT_ATOMS: atom_id res chain seq x y z
N MET A 1 22.50 -23.37 32.36
CA MET A 1 21.33 -23.82 31.57
C MET A 1 21.40 -23.12 30.20
N CYS A 2 21.99 -23.79 29.21
CA CYS A 2 22.10 -23.24 27.85
C CYS A 2 20.81 -23.53 27.08
N SER A 3 20.05 -22.49 26.71
CA SER A 3 18.96 -22.57 25.78
C SER A 3 19.51 -22.54 24.32
N MET A 4 19.60 -23.70 23.70
CA MET A 4 19.93 -23.77 22.28
C MET A 4 18.77 -23.19 21.45
N PRO A 5 19.03 -22.29 20.49
CA PRO A 5 18.00 -21.86 19.52
C PRO A 5 17.73 -23.04 18.57
N CYS A 6 16.48 -23.50 18.55
CA CYS A 6 16.01 -24.48 17.57
C CYS A 6 15.94 -23.80 16.17
N THR A 7 17.05 -23.80 15.46
CA THR A 7 17.11 -23.39 14.05
C THR A 7 16.72 -24.59 13.21
N TYR A 8 15.46 -24.66 12.76
CA TYR A 8 15.07 -25.57 11.70
C TYR A 8 15.82 -25.18 10.42
N PRO A 9 16.56 -26.12 9.78
CA PRO A 9 17.24 -25.83 8.53
C PRO A 9 16.19 -25.43 7.47
N ALA A 10 16.41 -24.29 6.81
CA ALA A 10 15.58 -23.84 5.73
C ALA A 10 15.78 -24.80 4.53
N ILE A 11 14.76 -25.59 4.18
CA ILE A 11 14.78 -26.46 2.99
C ILE A 11 14.99 -25.58 1.76
N PRO A 12 15.97 -25.89 0.89
CA PRO A 12 16.23 -25.14 -0.33
C PRO A 12 14.99 -25.08 -1.23
N LYS A 13 14.70 -23.91 -1.82
CA LYS A 13 13.50 -23.68 -2.65
C LYS A 13 13.40 -24.60 -3.88
N ALA A 14 14.51 -25.20 -4.30
CA ALA A 14 14.59 -26.10 -5.45
C ALA A 14 14.00 -27.50 -5.19
N GLU A 15 13.90 -27.93 -3.92
CA GLU A 15 13.50 -29.30 -3.55
C GLU A 15 12.00 -29.48 -3.31
N LEU A 16 11.23 -28.39 -3.34
CA LEU A 16 9.79 -28.43 -3.07
C LEU A 16 8.99 -28.79 -4.32
N SER A 17 8.06 -29.74 -4.20
CA SER A 17 7.08 -30.06 -5.24
C SER A 17 6.19 -28.84 -5.58
N HIS A 18 5.51 -28.90 -6.73
CA HIS A 18 4.58 -27.83 -7.13
C HIS A 18 3.44 -27.66 -6.12
N GLU A 19 2.96 -28.75 -5.55
CA GLU A 19 1.88 -28.76 -4.55
C GLU A 19 2.31 -28.13 -3.22
N GLU A 20 3.49 -28.50 -2.70
CA GLU A 20 4.06 -27.91 -1.49
C GLU A 20 4.32 -26.40 -1.65
N ARG A 21 4.77 -25.96 -2.83
CA ARG A 21 4.92 -24.51 -3.14
C ARG A 21 3.58 -23.78 -3.14
N ARG A 22 2.51 -24.44 -3.65
CA ARG A 22 1.15 -23.90 -3.67
C ARG A 22 0.60 -23.77 -2.25
N GLU A 23 0.77 -24.81 -1.43
CA GLU A 23 0.34 -24.83 -0.04
C GLU A 23 1.08 -23.78 0.81
N ARG A 24 2.40 -23.69 0.69
CA ARG A 24 3.18 -22.63 1.36
C ARG A 24 2.72 -21.23 0.97
N ARG A 25 2.36 -21.00 -0.30
CA ARG A 25 1.81 -19.72 -0.75
C ARG A 25 0.46 -19.45 -0.11
N ARG A 26 -0.41 -20.47 0.02
CA ARG A 26 -1.71 -20.37 0.68
C ARG A 26 -1.57 -19.98 2.15
N LEU A 27 -0.78 -20.73 2.91
CA LEU A 27 -0.53 -20.47 4.32
C LEU A 27 0.10 -19.09 4.58
N ARG A 28 1.06 -18.70 3.72
CA ARG A 28 1.66 -17.36 3.79
C ARG A 28 0.61 -16.26 3.58
N ARG A 29 -0.32 -16.43 2.64
CA ARG A 29 -1.41 -15.48 2.39
C ARG A 29 -2.39 -15.41 3.55
N GLU A 30 -2.77 -16.55 4.13
CA GLU A 30 -3.66 -16.61 5.29
C GLU A 30 -3.04 -15.87 6.48
N LYS A 31 -1.79 -16.16 6.79
CA LYS A 31 -1.03 -15.43 7.83
C LYS A 31 -0.94 -13.92 7.55
N GLN A 32 -0.70 -13.55 6.28
CA GLN A 32 -0.66 -12.15 5.87
C GLN A 32 -2.01 -11.45 6.09
N ARG A 33 -3.12 -12.12 5.74
CA ARG A 33 -4.49 -11.60 5.94
C ARG A 33 -4.82 -11.40 7.41
N ALA A 34 -4.48 -12.36 8.27
CA ALA A 34 -4.64 -12.21 9.71
C ALA A 34 -3.84 -11.01 10.25
N ASN A 35 -2.58 -10.89 9.83
CA ASN A 35 -1.74 -9.75 10.20
C ASN A 35 -2.29 -8.40 9.72
N ASN A 36 -2.94 -8.35 8.57
CA ASN A 36 -3.55 -7.10 8.07
C ASN A 36 -4.64 -6.59 9.01
N VAL A 37 -5.45 -7.47 9.57
CA VAL A 37 -6.49 -7.10 10.58
C VAL A 37 -5.85 -6.50 11.82
N LEU A 38 -4.79 -7.15 12.34
CA LEU A 38 -4.07 -6.65 13.53
C LEU A 38 -3.41 -5.29 13.27
N ARG A 39 -2.80 -5.11 12.10
CA ARG A 39 -2.15 -3.85 11.72
C ARG A 39 -3.17 -2.72 11.53
N ALA A 40 -4.33 -3.01 10.93
CA ALA A 40 -5.42 -2.05 10.81
C ALA A 40 -5.93 -1.61 12.19
N ALA A 41 -6.14 -2.53 13.13
CA ALA A 41 -6.55 -2.21 14.50
C ALA A 41 -5.50 -1.35 15.22
N LYS A 42 -4.20 -1.64 15.02
CA LYS A 42 -3.12 -0.82 15.59
C LYS A 42 -3.10 0.59 15.01
N MET A 43 -3.28 0.73 13.69
CA MET A 43 -3.36 2.02 13.02
C MET A 43 -4.57 2.83 13.50
N HIS A 44 -5.73 2.19 13.70
CA HIS A 44 -6.92 2.82 14.27
C HIS A 44 -6.66 3.45 15.64
N LYS A 45 -5.97 2.74 16.55
CA LYS A 45 -5.57 3.29 17.85
C LYS A 45 -4.69 4.53 17.70
N SER A 46 -3.75 4.49 16.75
CA SER A 46 -2.86 5.64 16.47
C SER A 46 -3.62 6.83 15.89
N LEU A 47 -4.63 6.60 15.03
CA LEU A 47 -5.46 7.66 14.45
C LEU A 47 -6.27 8.41 15.52
N LYS A 48 -6.84 7.70 16.51
CA LYS A 48 -7.57 8.32 17.61
C LYS A 48 -6.72 9.25 18.48
N ALA A 49 -5.41 9.02 18.50
CA ALA A 49 -4.46 9.83 19.28
C ALA A 49 -3.95 11.08 18.54
N GLN A 50 -4.28 11.25 17.27
CA GLN A 50 -3.73 12.34 16.43
C GLN A 50 -4.84 13.22 15.86
N LYS A 51 -4.61 14.56 15.86
CA LYS A 51 -5.48 15.52 15.15
C LYS A 51 -5.16 15.47 13.65
N PRO A 52 -6.15 15.30 12.76
CA PRO A 52 -5.93 15.28 11.31
C PRO A 52 -5.43 16.64 10.81
N LYS A 53 -4.34 16.62 10.02
CA LYS A 53 -3.88 17.79 9.24
C LYS A 53 -4.53 17.75 7.86
N GLN A 54 -4.90 18.89 7.31
CA GLN A 54 -5.45 18.97 5.96
C GLN A 54 -4.36 18.68 4.91
N PRO A 55 -4.64 17.87 3.87
CA PRO A 55 -3.74 17.67 2.75
C PRO A 55 -3.55 18.98 1.98
N GLN A 56 -2.34 19.17 1.50
CA GLN A 56 -2.01 20.27 0.59
C GLN A 56 -2.40 19.89 -0.86
N PRO A 57 -2.88 20.84 -1.68
CA PRO A 57 -3.15 20.57 -3.09
C PRO A 57 -1.88 20.17 -3.84
N LEU A 58 -2.03 19.26 -4.82
CA LEU A 58 -0.93 18.82 -5.66
C LEU A 58 -0.40 19.97 -6.51
N LYS A 59 0.94 20.06 -6.63
CA LYS A 59 1.62 21.15 -7.36
C LYS A 59 1.59 21.01 -8.89
N ARG A 60 1.28 19.81 -9.40
CA ARG A 60 1.25 19.48 -10.82
C ARG A 60 -0.10 18.86 -11.20
N SER A 61 -0.53 19.07 -12.44
CA SER A 61 -1.74 18.43 -13.01
C SER A 61 -1.50 16.99 -13.49
N VAL A 62 -0.27 16.65 -13.84
CA VAL A 62 0.11 15.32 -14.35
C VAL A 62 1.35 14.80 -13.63
N TYR A 63 1.29 13.54 -13.23
CA TYR A 63 2.39 12.79 -12.63
C TYR A 63 2.58 11.48 -13.41
N VAL A 64 3.83 11.19 -13.79
CA VAL A 64 4.19 9.97 -14.53
C VAL A 64 5.03 9.07 -13.65
N GLY A 65 4.67 7.78 -13.60
CA GLY A 65 5.38 6.79 -12.80
C GLY A 65 4.93 5.37 -13.07
N CYS A 66 5.45 4.41 -12.30
CA CYS A 66 5.19 2.99 -12.47
C CYS A 66 4.62 2.37 -11.19
N SER A 67 4.10 1.16 -11.33
CA SER A 67 3.56 0.35 -10.23
C SER A 67 4.67 -0.33 -9.43
N GLY A 68 5.55 0.48 -8.83
CA GLY A 68 6.74 0.07 -8.11
C GLY A 68 8.04 0.48 -8.83
N TRP A 69 9.17 0.29 -8.14
CA TRP A 69 10.50 0.60 -8.69
C TRP A 69 11.47 -0.58 -8.62
N ARG A 70 11.11 -1.69 -7.97
CA ARG A 70 11.97 -2.87 -7.81
C ARG A 70 11.62 -3.95 -8.82
N TYR A 71 11.79 -3.65 -10.09
CA TYR A 71 11.63 -4.64 -11.16
C TYR A 71 12.99 -5.22 -11.54
N TRP A 72 13.19 -6.50 -11.25
CA TRP A 72 14.45 -7.18 -11.53
C TRP A 72 14.86 -7.14 -13.01
N LYS A 73 13.87 -7.17 -13.90
CA LYS A 73 14.10 -7.05 -15.35
C LYS A 73 14.63 -5.68 -15.79
N TRP A 74 14.54 -4.67 -14.94
CA TRP A 74 15.05 -3.33 -15.23
C TRP A 74 16.53 -3.16 -14.86
N ARG A 75 17.12 -4.15 -14.18
CA ARG A 75 18.50 -4.10 -13.69
C ARG A 75 19.50 -3.76 -14.77
N ASP A 76 19.40 -4.41 -15.93
CA ASP A 76 20.42 -4.36 -16.98
C ASP A 76 20.16 -3.24 -18.01
N LEU A 77 18.99 -2.59 -17.96
CA LEU A 77 18.61 -1.47 -18.82
C LEU A 77 18.46 -0.17 -18.02
N PHE A 78 17.35 -0.06 -17.26
CA PHE A 78 17.02 1.17 -16.54
C PHE A 78 17.96 1.44 -15.36
N TYR A 79 18.41 0.39 -14.67
CA TYR A 79 19.34 0.47 -13.54
C TYR A 79 20.78 0.05 -13.89
N ALA A 80 21.16 0.04 -15.17
CA ALA A 80 22.49 -0.36 -15.57
C ALA A 80 23.57 0.44 -14.81
N GLY A 81 24.49 -0.27 -14.13
CA GLY A 81 25.54 0.34 -13.32
C GLY A 81 25.08 0.96 -11.98
N VAL A 82 23.78 0.93 -11.65
CA VAL A 82 23.26 1.48 -10.39
C VAL A 82 23.14 0.36 -9.34
N PRO A 83 23.80 0.46 -8.17
CA PRO A 83 23.63 -0.50 -7.08
C PRO A 83 22.18 -0.56 -6.60
N GLN A 84 21.69 -1.75 -6.21
CA GLN A 84 20.30 -1.96 -5.80
C GLN A 84 19.81 -1.02 -4.69
N PRO A 85 20.60 -0.65 -3.68
CA PRO A 85 20.19 0.34 -2.67
C PRO A 85 19.84 1.70 -3.24
N ASP A 86 20.47 2.10 -4.36
CA ASP A 86 20.28 3.39 -5.01
C ASP A 86 19.17 3.39 -6.08
N TRP A 87 18.52 2.26 -6.35
CA TRP A 87 17.47 2.16 -7.37
C TRP A 87 16.32 3.14 -7.17
N PHE A 88 15.89 3.39 -5.94
CA PHE A 88 14.83 4.38 -5.72
C PHE A 88 15.30 5.79 -6.05
N LYS A 89 16.53 6.15 -5.68
CA LYS A 89 17.12 7.45 -6.01
C LYS A 89 17.23 7.66 -7.53
N HIS A 90 17.62 6.61 -8.26
CA HIS A 90 17.63 6.64 -9.72
C HIS A 90 16.21 6.76 -10.27
N TYR A 91 15.25 6.00 -9.74
CA TYR A 91 13.85 6.04 -10.15
C TYR A 91 13.24 7.45 -9.98
N GLU A 92 13.41 8.09 -8.81
CA GLU A 92 12.88 9.42 -8.54
C GLU A 92 13.50 10.53 -9.40
N SER A 93 14.70 10.30 -9.99
CA SER A 93 15.31 11.26 -10.92
C SER A 93 14.61 11.30 -12.28
N VAL A 94 13.90 10.22 -12.65
CA VAL A 94 13.22 10.05 -13.94
C VAL A 94 11.71 10.22 -13.81
N PHE A 95 11.10 9.69 -12.73
CA PHE A 95 9.66 9.65 -12.51
C PHE A 95 9.23 10.57 -11.37
N ASP A 96 8.00 11.06 -11.44
CA ASP A 96 7.41 12.00 -10.47
C ASP A 96 6.59 11.32 -9.39
N THR A 97 6.17 10.08 -9.64
CA THR A 97 5.33 9.29 -8.73
C THR A 97 5.64 7.81 -8.82
N VAL A 98 5.21 7.07 -7.78
CA VAL A 98 5.24 5.61 -7.79
C VAL A 98 4.02 5.06 -7.09
N GLU A 99 3.45 3.96 -7.61
CA GLU A 99 2.42 3.19 -6.91
C GLU A 99 3.05 2.25 -5.89
N ILE A 100 2.63 2.35 -4.64
CA ILE A 100 2.99 1.41 -3.57
C ILE A 100 2.07 0.20 -3.63
N ASN A 101 2.47 -0.83 -4.38
CA ASN A 101 1.73 -2.09 -4.49
C ASN A 101 1.82 -2.97 -3.23
N ALA A 102 2.89 -2.84 -2.45
CA ALA A 102 3.09 -3.64 -1.24
C ALA A 102 1.95 -3.45 -0.22
N SER A 103 1.34 -2.26 -0.16
CA SER A 103 0.21 -1.92 0.71
C SER A 103 -1.06 -2.73 0.38
N PHE A 104 -1.22 -3.20 -0.84
CA PHE A 104 -2.33 -4.08 -1.23
C PHE A 104 -2.28 -5.41 -0.49
N TYR A 105 -1.11 -6.05 -0.46
CA TYR A 105 -0.94 -7.36 0.16
C TYR A 105 -0.69 -7.29 1.67
N SER A 106 -0.12 -6.19 2.14
CA SER A 106 0.32 -6.01 3.52
C SER A 106 -0.10 -4.65 4.02
N TRP A 107 -1.02 -4.61 4.99
CA TRP A 107 -1.39 -3.36 5.66
C TRP A 107 -0.13 -2.69 6.21
N PRO A 108 0.21 -1.47 5.78
CA PRO A 108 1.45 -0.83 6.19
C PRO A 108 1.42 -0.45 7.68
N THR A 109 2.58 -0.49 8.29
CA THR A 109 2.75 0.07 9.65
C THR A 109 3.03 1.56 9.57
N VAL A 110 2.81 2.29 10.66
CA VAL A 110 3.18 3.71 10.74
C VAL A 110 4.65 3.93 10.39
N ALA A 111 5.54 3.06 10.88
CA ALA A 111 6.97 3.13 10.57
C ALA A 111 7.28 2.96 9.07
N ASN A 112 6.57 2.04 8.38
CA ASN A 112 6.72 1.90 6.93
C ASN A 112 6.33 3.18 6.19
N VAL A 113 5.18 3.78 6.55
CA VAL A 113 4.69 5.00 5.90
C VAL A 113 5.63 6.18 6.17
N GLN A 114 6.15 6.29 7.39
CA GLN A 114 7.16 7.30 7.73
C GLN A 114 8.47 7.11 6.94
N ALA A 115 8.87 5.85 6.70
CA ALA A 115 10.03 5.56 5.86
C ALA A 115 9.78 6.02 4.41
N TRP A 116 8.61 5.72 3.83
CA TRP A 116 8.23 6.23 2.50
C TRP A 116 8.28 7.75 2.44
N ARG A 117 7.72 8.45 3.45
CA ARG A 117 7.74 9.91 3.49
C ARG A 117 9.17 10.48 3.42
N ARG A 118 10.13 9.84 4.10
CA ARG A 118 11.53 10.29 4.17
C ARG A 118 12.38 9.86 2.97
N GLN A 119 11.94 8.84 2.23
CA GLN A 119 12.76 8.21 1.19
C GLN A 119 13.06 9.14 0.00
N PRO A 120 12.10 9.91 -0.59
CA PRO A 120 12.39 10.78 -1.71
C PRO A 120 13.21 12.01 -1.30
N ARG A 121 14.21 12.35 -2.10
CA ARG A 121 14.97 13.60 -1.99
C ARG A 121 14.24 14.77 -2.65
N ARG A 122 13.56 14.51 -3.77
CA ARG A 122 12.72 15.49 -4.47
C ARG A 122 11.52 15.87 -3.64
N LYS A 123 11.27 17.18 -3.48
CA LYS A 123 10.13 17.71 -2.70
C LYS A 123 8.77 17.47 -3.38
N ASP A 124 8.76 17.43 -4.71
CA ASP A 124 7.57 17.28 -5.55
C ASP A 124 7.22 15.83 -5.90
N PHE A 125 7.99 14.85 -5.40
CA PHE A 125 7.71 13.43 -5.61
C PHE A 125 6.54 12.99 -4.73
N VAL A 126 5.52 12.33 -5.34
CA VAL A 126 4.32 11.87 -4.65
C VAL A 126 4.11 10.37 -4.77
N TYR A 127 3.33 9.80 -3.85
CA TYR A 127 2.98 8.39 -3.85
C TYR A 127 1.52 8.17 -4.21
N THR A 128 1.26 7.21 -5.10
CA THR A 128 -0.03 6.55 -5.23
C THR A 128 -0.03 5.31 -4.34
N VAL A 129 -0.98 5.19 -3.43
CA VAL A 129 -1.01 4.08 -2.47
C VAL A 129 -2.16 3.14 -2.80
N LYS A 130 -1.85 1.89 -3.17
CA LYS A 130 -2.86 0.88 -3.48
C LYS A 130 -3.52 0.39 -2.21
N VAL A 131 -4.85 0.47 -2.16
CA VAL A 131 -5.64 0.11 -0.98
C VAL A 131 -5.58 -1.39 -0.72
N CYS A 132 -5.46 -1.77 0.56
CA CYS A 132 -5.28 -3.16 0.98
C CYS A 132 -6.41 -4.06 0.50
N GLU A 133 -6.07 -5.28 0.06
CA GLU A 133 -7.02 -6.31 -0.37
C GLU A 133 -8.10 -6.63 0.69
N LEU A 134 -7.80 -6.40 1.97
CA LEU A 134 -8.76 -6.57 3.06
C LEU A 134 -10.04 -5.76 2.83
N ILE A 135 -9.92 -4.54 2.32
CA ILE A 135 -11.06 -3.65 2.04
C ILE A 135 -11.74 -4.06 0.73
N THR A 136 -10.95 -4.14 -0.36
CA THR A 136 -11.49 -4.24 -1.72
C THR A 136 -11.88 -5.66 -2.12
N HIS A 137 -11.06 -6.67 -1.78
CA HIS A 137 -11.20 -8.04 -2.25
C HIS A 137 -11.84 -8.96 -1.21
N ILE A 138 -11.44 -8.85 0.07
CA ILE A 138 -11.93 -9.75 1.13
C ILE A 138 -13.29 -9.27 1.61
N LYS A 139 -13.38 -8.03 2.09
CA LYS A 139 -14.64 -7.47 2.59
C LYS A 139 -15.55 -6.90 1.50
N LYS A 140 -15.02 -6.66 0.30
CA LYS A 140 -15.76 -6.08 -0.84
C LYS A 140 -16.59 -4.86 -0.43
N PHE A 141 -15.97 -3.96 0.34
CA PHE A 141 -16.56 -2.76 0.94
C PHE A 141 -17.71 -2.99 1.93
N ARG A 142 -17.92 -4.22 2.41
CA ARG A 142 -18.97 -4.50 3.41
C ARG A 142 -18.43 -4.22 4.82
N GLY A 143 -19.06 -3.29 5.56
CA GLY A 143 -18.65 -2.93 6.92
C GLY A 143 -17.21 -2.40 7.00
N THR A 144 -16.75 -1.65 6.00
CA THR A 144 -15.35 -1.19 5.90
C THR A 144 -15.15 0.28 6.25
N LYS A 145 -16.17 0.99 6.71
CA LYS A 145 -16.09 2.43 7.02
C LYS A 145 -14.88 2.75 7.92
N THR A 146 -14.74 2.04 9.04
CA THR A 146 -13.61 2.21 9.97
C THR A 146 -12.27 1.86 9.31
N LEU A 147 -12.20 0.73 8.57
CA LEU A 147 -10.98 0.31 7.89
C LEU A 147 -10.52 1.32 6.84
N VAL A 148 -11.45 1.91 6.10
CA VAL A 148 -11.14 2.94 5.10
C VAL A 148 -10.62 4.20 5.80
N GLY A 149 -11.25 4.63 6.91
CA GLY A 149 -10.76 5.73 7.72
C GLY A 149 -9.36 5.49 8.28
N ASP A 150 -9.11 4.29 8.82
CA ASP A 150 -7.80 3.90 9.35
C ASP A 150 -6.73 3.83 8.26
N PHE A 151 -7.09 3.34 7.06
CA PHE A 151 -6.17 3.34 5.93
C PHE A 151 -5.88 4.76 5.44
N GLY A 152 -6.85 5.67 5.56
CA GLY A 152 -6.69 7.10 5.28
C GLY A 152 -5.62 7.80 6.11
N MET A 153 -5.24 7.25 7.28
CA MET A 153 -4.11 7.75 8.08
C MET A 153 -2.80 7.79 7.29
N ILE A 154 -2.65 6.95 6.28
CA ILE A 154 -1.48 6.96 5.39
C ILE A 154 -1.32 8.33 4.74
N ALA A 155 -2.42 8.93 4.24
CA ALA A 155 -2.39 10.26 3.64
C ALA A 155 -1.96 11.32 4.66
N HIS A 156 -2.43 11.21 5.89
CA HIS A 156 -2.03 12.11 6.97
C HIS A 156 -0.52 12.04 7.26
N ILE A 157 0.05 10.83 7.31
CA ILE A 157 1.48 10.64 7.57
C ILE A 157 2.33 11.10 6.39
N LEU A 158 1.92 10.78 5.15
CA LEU A 158 2.63 11.18 3.93
C LEU A 158 2.59 12.71 3.73
N GLY A 159 1.48 13.37 4.10
CA GLY A 159 1.32 14.81 3.95
C GLY A 159 1.42 15.24 2.49
N GLU A 160 2.32 16.18 2.17
CA GLU A 160 2.55 16.70 0.81
C GLU A 160 3.01 15.64 -0.22
N ARG A 161 3.43 14.47 0.25
CA ARG A 161 3.84 13.35 -0.62
C ARG A 161 2.68 12.40 -0.96
N MET A 162 1.48 12.68 -0.47
CA MET A 162 0.30 11.90 -0.83
C MET A 162 -0.25 12.39 -2.18
N GLY A 163 -0.24 11.51 -3.18
CA GLY A 163 -0.91 11.71 -4.47
C GLY A 163 -2.36 11.25 -4.39
N CYS A 164 -2.57 9.93 -4.49
CA CYS A 164 -3.92 9.37 -4.44
C CYS A 164 -3.94 7.96 -3.83
N PHE A 165 -5.14 7.48 -3.48
CA PHE A 165 -5.38 6.07 -3.20
C PHE A 165 -5.94 5.35 -4.43
N LEU A 166 -5.36 4.20 -4.76
CA LEU A 166 -5.84 3.34 -5.83
C LEU A 166 -6.69 2.19 -5.27
N PHE A 167 -7.97 2.18 -5.57
CA PHE A 167 -8.90 1.10 -5.23
C PHE A 167 -9.03 0.13 -6.41
N GLN A 168 -8.25 -0.94 -6.41
CA GLN A 168 -8.44 -2.01 -7.39
C GLN A 168 -9.58 -2.93 -6.94
N LEU A 169 -10.55 -3.17 -7.82
CA LEU A 169 -11.68 -4.06 -7.56
C LEU A 169 -11.45 -5.44 -8.20
N PRO A 170 -11.96 -6.54 -7.57
CA PRO A 170 -11.93 -7.86 -8.20
C PRO A 170 -12.88 -7.92 -9.40
N PRO A 171 -12.56 -8.73 -10.46
CA PRO A 171 -13.39 -8.84 -11.67
C PRO A 171 -14.85 -9.22 -11.42
N ALA A 172 -15.11 -10.04 -10.39
CA ALA A 172 -16.45 -10.51 -10.02
C ALA A 172 -17.24 -9.55 -9.12
N THR A 173 -16.82 -8.30 -8.98
CA THR A 173 -17.64 -7.31 -8.27
C THR A 173 -18.80 -6.93 -9.19
N ALA A 174 -20.02 -7.37 -8.81
CA ALA A 174 -21.25 -7.05 -9.54
C ALA A 174 -21.30 -5.55 -9.85
N THR A 175 -21.65 -5.24 -11.08
CA THR A 175 -21.75 -3.93 -11.74
C THR A 175 -21.06 -2.74 -11.08
N PRO A 176 -20.34 -1.91 -11.81
CA PRO A 176 -19.64 -0.73 -11.29
C PRO A 176 -20.52 0.15 -10.38
N LYS A 177 -21.85 0.25 -10.69
CA LYS A 177 -22.85 0.94 -9.88
C LYS A 177 -22.96 0.40 -8.43
N ALA A 178 -23.04 -0.91 -8.24
CA ALA A 178 -23.21 -1.49 -6.91
C ALA A 178 -21.93 -1.44 -6.06
N ALA A 179 -20.75 -1.49 -6.68
CA ALA A 179 -19.47 -1.29 -6.00
C ALA A 179 -19.30 0.18 -5.57
N TRP A 180 -19.66 1.11 -6.44
CA TRP A 180 -19.63 2.55 -6.18
C TRP A 180 -20.62 2.96 -5.08
N GLN A 181 -21.85 2.46 -5.13
CA GLN A 181 -22.85 2.71 -4.07
C GLN A 181 -22.41 2.15 -2.71
N ARG A 182 -21.74 1.00 -2.67
CA ARG A 182 -21.16 0.46 -1.44
C ARG A 182 -19.98 1.29 -0.93
N SER A 183 -19.15 1.82 -1.80
CA SER A 183 -18.05 2.72 -1.40
C SER A 183 -18.58 4.04 -0.85
N ARG A 184 -19.68 4.58 -1.40
CA ARG A 184 -20.37 5.77 -0.85
C ARG A 184 -21.04 5.49 0.49
N ALA A 185 -21.66 4.33 0.69
CA ALA A 185 -22.25 3.93 1.96
C ALA A 185 -21.18 3.69 3.05
N SER A 186 -19.95 3.35 2.65
CA SER A 186 -18.77 3.31 3.52
C SER A 186 -18.15 4.69 3.69
N SER A 187 -18.91 5.76 3.35
CA SER A 187 -18.42 7.13 3.20
C SER A 187 -17.28 7.43 4.15
N ILE A 188 -16.11 7.61 3.56
CA ILE A 188 -15.09 8.48 4.11
C ILE A 188 -15.82 9.80 4.32
N PRO A 189 -15.87 10.35 5.54
CA PRO A 189 -16.44 11.68 5.69
C PRO A 189 -15.64 12.58 4.76
N LEU A 190 -16.30 13.21 3.78
CA LEU A 190 -15.69 14.17 2.85
C LEU A 190 -15.08 15.37 3.58
N SER A 191 -15.43 15.56 4.87
CA SER A 191 -14.79 16.49 5.81
C SER A 191 -13.36 16.08 6.21
N ALA A 192 -12.94 14.83 5.96
CA ALA A 192 -11.56 14.40 6.09
C ALA A 192 -10.92 14.37 4.68
N THR A 193 -10.83 15.55 4.04
CA THR A 193 -9.69 15.93 3.21
C THR A 193 -9.45 15.20 1.89
N TRP A 194 -10.52 14.92 1.12
CA TRP A 194 -10.34 14.65 -0.31
C TRP A 194 -10.68 15.94 -1.08
N PRO A 195 -9.87 16.37 -2.07
CA PRO A 195 -10.29 17.39 -3.01
C PRO A 195 -11.61 16.95 -3.65
N GLN A 196 -12.67 17.77 -3.57
CA GLN A 196 -13.98 17.47 -4.16
C GLN A 196 -13.88 17.13 -5.66
N GLU A 197 -12.88 17.67 -6.34
CA GLU A 197 -12.58 17.44 -7.76
C GLU A 197 -12.24 15.97 -8.13
N LEU A 198 -11.89 15.12 -7.17
CA LEU A 198 -11.62 13.69 -7.42
C LEU A 198 -12.87 12.81 -7.26
N VAL A 199 -13.99 13.37 -6.84
CA VAL A 199 -15.25 12.65 -6.59
C VAL A 199 -16.21 12.78 -7.77
N GLU A 200 -16.02 13.75 -8.67
CA GLU A 200 -16.94 14.10 -9.76
C GLU A 200 -16.46 13.71 -11.17
N ARG A 201 -15.35 12.94 -11.28
CA ARG A 201 -14.89 12.42 -12.59
C ARG A 201 -14.94 10.91 -12.69
#